data_9984fbf30e6b4947fbd3556ae5905eb8
#
_entry.id   9984fbf30e6b4947fbd3556ae5905eb8
#
_cell.length_a   1.000
_cell.length_b   1.000
_cell.length_c   1.000
_cell.angle_alpha   90.00
_cell.angle_beta   90.00
_cell.angle_gamma   90.00
#
_symmetry.space_group_name_H-M   'P 1'
#
loop_
_entity.id
_entity.type
_entity.pdbx_description
1 polymer ?
#
loop_
_entity_poly.entity_id
_entity_poly.type
_entity_poly.pdbx_seq_one_letter_code
_entity_poly.pdbx_strand_id
1 'polypeptide(L)'
;MSIESTPASYLAADSIEPQPPAHKGSWVRIVVYLVLVTVLGLIVWKIHENQKLNAANSASQAAALMGRPVPVQVTAAAERPMPIFLTALGTVTPYMSVTVKARVSGELEPVKFTEGQQVKQGETILVIDPRPYKAALDQAKGNLAHDQALLKNAQAEFARYKALFDAGVVSKEAMEADEAAQGQYQGAIASDKAAIEVAQLQLDWCTIQSPISGKIGLRLVDPGNIITANTTNLVVINQFQPIAVYFTLPEDKLPQVLGKLAAEKRLAVEAYDQGDTQKLATGYLLTADNQIDTTTGTDKLKAVFDNQDQALFPNQFVNIHLVMEERTNALVVPSAAIQSGLQGSFVWVVDSDAAKKSSTARMQPVKVALAEGQVTILESGLQPGQNVVVDGADRLRPGQIVIASVARQRGGQPAGQAATGQAGGAPFAVPNAAGGQGRPGAPANGKDNGNHQKKEQQ
;
A
#
# COMPACT_ATOMS: atom_id res chain seq x y z
N MET A 1 10.24 14.21 -61.21
CA MET A 1 9.63 13.59 -62.41
C MET A 1 8.26 14.20 -62.46
N SER A 2 8.12 15.35 -63.17
CA SER A 2 7.84 15.40 -64.60
C SER A 2 6.39 14.98 -64.85
N ILE A 3 5.52 15.70 -65.32
CA ILE A 3 5.38 16.57 -66.48
C ILE A 3 3.86 16.74 -66.66
N GLU A 4 3.34 17.95 -66.77
CA GLU A 4 2.84 18.58 -68.00
C GLU A 4 1.51 17.98 -68.51
N SER A 5 0.55 18.64 -69.02
CA SER A 5 0.47 19.96 -69.66
C SER A 5 -0.97 20.22 -70.12
N THR A 6 -1.31 21.43 -70.19
CA THR A 6 -2.29 22.11 -71.05
C THR A 6 -2.27 21.58 -72.53
N PRO A 7 -3.13 22.00 -73.52
CA PRO A 7 -3.96 23.19 -73.60
C PRO A 7 -5.26 23.11 -74.45
N ALA A 8 -6.00 24.25 -74.45
CA ALA A 8 -6.59 25.02 -75.52
C ALA A 8 -7.35 24.38 -76.71
N SER A 9 -8.44 24.90 -77.11
CA SER A 9 -8.57 25.94 -78.16
C SER A 9 -10.02 26.06 -78.67
N TYR A 10 -10.46 27.30 -78.77
CA TYR A 10 -10.98 27.98 -79.95
C TYR A 10 -12.26 27.46 -80.65
N LEU A 11 -13.22 28.37 -80.77
CA LEU A 11 -13.76 29.07 -82.00
C LEU A 11 -15.05 29.76 -81.62
N ALA A 12 -15.18 31.02 -81.62
CA ALA A 12 -15.35 32.11 -82.59
C ALA A 12 -16.63 32.04 -83.44
N ALA A 13 -17.25 33.16 -83.44
CA ALA A 13 -18.26 33.74 -84.37
C ALA A 13 -19.71 33.33 -84.02
N ASP A 14 -20.68 34.21 -84.00
CA ASP A 14 -20.95 35.27 -84.95
C ASP A 14 -21.93 36.30 -84.40
N SER A 15 -21.79 37.51 -84.75
CA SER A 15 -22.59 38.69 -84.48
C SER A 15 -23.92 38.64 -85.22
N ILE A 16 -25.00 38.84 -84.51
CA ILE A 16 -26.23 39.40 -85.08
C ILE A 16 -26.84 40.42 -84.07
N GLU A 17 -26.73 41.70 -84.41
CA GLU A 17 -27.58 42.78 -83.85
C GLU A 17 -29.01 42.64 -84.38
N PRO A 18 -29.99 42.85 -83.54
CA PRO A 18 -31.19 43.49 -84.00
C PRO A 18 -31.51 44.80 -83.21
N GLN A 19 -31.92 45.78 -83.93
CA GLN A 19 -32.34 47.10 -83.55
C GLN A 19 -33.49 47.17 -82.54
N PRO A 20 -33.65 48.31 -81.82
CA PRO A 20 -34.57 48.43 -80.74
C PRO A 20 -35.99 48.73 -81.14
N PRO A 21 -37.00 48.27 -80.45
CA PRO A 21 -38.35 48.79 -80.56
C PRO A 21 -38.63 49.93 -79.57
N ALA A 22 -39.39 50.80 -80.04
CA ALA A 22 -39.79 52.12 -79.51
C ALA A 22 -40.34 52.10 -78.08
N HIS A 23 -39.95 53.10 -77.33
CA HIS A 23 -40.50 53.53 -76.06
C HIS A 23 -42.01 53.80 -76.10
N LYS A 24 -42.73 53.02 -75.26
CA LYS A 24 -43.98 53.47 -74.62
C LYS A 24 -44.13 52.79 -73.26
N GLY A 25 -44.02 53.48 -72.15
CA GLY A 25 -44.40 52.98 -70.84
C GLY A 25 -43.43 53.21 -69.69
N SER A 26 -42.58 54.26 -69.73
CA SER A 26 -41.59 54.53 -68.68
C SER A 26 -42.17 54.84 -67.31
N TRP A 27 -43.39 55.40 -67.27
CA TRP A 27 -44.00 55.88 -66.02
C TRP A 27 -44.54 54.75 -65.13
N VAL A 28 -45.09 53.70 -65.70
CA VAL A 28 -45.58 52.53 -64.96
C VAL A 28 -44.45 51.83 -64.29
N ARG A 29 -43.27 51.70 -64.92
CA ARG A 29 -42.08 51.06 -64.32
C ARG A 29 -41.55 51.87 -63.12
N ILE A 30 -41.57 53.21 -63.22
CA ILE A 30 -41.13 54.10 -62.10
C ILE A 30 -42.08 53.96 -60.92
N VAL A 31 -43.38 53.86 -61.15
CA VAL A 31 -44.38 53.66 -60.08
C VAL A 31 -44.24 52.26 -59.43
N VAL A 32 -43.99 51.20 -60.23
CA VAL A 32 -43.75 49.87 -59.70
C VAL A 32 -42.49 49.85 -58.87
N TYR A 33 -41.39 50.51 -59.32
CA TYR A 33 -40.15 50.56 -58.49
C TYR A 33 -40.36 51.36 -57.19
N LEU A 34 -41.13 52.49 -57.23
CA LEU A 34 -41.44 53.28 -56.04
C LEU A 34 -42.28 52.46 -55.01
N VAL A 35 -43.25 51.71 -55.51
CA VAL A 35 -44.05 50.83 -54.68
C VAL A 35 -43.20 49.68 -54.11
N LEU A 36 -42.29 49.10 -54.90
CA LEU A 36 -41.35 48.07 -54.42
C LEU A 36 -40.38 48.57 -53.34
N VAL A 37 -39.85 49.78 -53.54
CA VAL A 37 -38.94 50.42 -52.56
C VAL A 37 -39.70 50.78 -51.28
N THR A 38 -40.95 51.28 -51.35
CA THR A 38 -41.74 51.57 -50.16
C THR A 38 -42.14 50.23 -49.41
N VAL A 39 -42.49 49.19 -50.13
CA VAL A 39 -42.79 47.88 -49.55
C VAL A 39 -41.52 47.28 -48.91
N LEU A 40 -40.36 47.36 -49.58
CA LEU A 40 -39.09 46.93 -49.04
C LEU A 40 -38.69 47.72 -47.78
N GLY A 41 -38.88 49.02 -47.81
CA GLY A 41 -38.67 49.91 -46.65
C GLY A 41 -39.57 49.58 -45.47
N LEU A 42 -40.85 49.26 -45.72
CA LEU A 42 -41.76 48.79 -44.68
C LEU A 42 -41.39 47.38 -44.10
N ILE A 43 -40.90 46.53 -44.96
CA ILE A 43 -40.45 45.23 -44.52
C ILE A 43 -39.16 45.33 -43.63
N VAL A 44 -38.21 46.15 -44.08
CA VAL A 44 -36.97 46.40 -43.29
C VAL A 44 -37.32 47.15 -42.00
N TRP A 45 -38.22 48.10 -42.00
CA TRP A 45 -38.68 48.76 -40.78
C TRP A 45 -39.39 47.81 -39.84
N LYS A 46 -40.23 46.90 -40.33
CA LYS A 46 -40.93 45.90 -39.54
C LYS A 46 -40.01 44.82 -39.00
N ILE A 47 -38.96 44.46 -39.76
CA ILE A 47 -37.92 43.55 -39.28
C ILE A 47 -37.10 44.16 -38.14
N HIS A 48 -36.75 45.46 -38.30
CA HIS A 48 -36.01 46.20 -37.29
C HIS A 48 -36.81 46.40 -35.99
N GLU A 49 -38.12 46.70 -36.13
CA GLU A 49 -39.02 46.80 -34.97
C GLU A 49 -39.25 45.49 -34.26
N ASN A 50 -39.39 44.39 -35.00
CA ASN A 50 -39.48 43.04 -34.45
C ASN A 50 -38.14 42.59 -33.76
N GLN A 51 -37.00 43.01 -34.31
CA GLN A 51 -35.72 42.74 -33.65
C GLN A 51 -35.58 43.51 -32.33
N LYS A 52 -36.04 44.75 -32.23
CA LYS A 52 -36.07 45.52 -30.98
C LYS A 52 -37.04 44.91 -29.95
N LEU A 53 -38.22 44.48 -30.39
CA LEU A 53 -39.19 43.83 -29.52
C LEU A 53 -38.67 42.44 -29.02
N ASN A 54 -38.04 41.68 -29.89
CA ASN A 54 -37.46 40.40 -29.51
C ASN A 54 -36.24 40.57 -28.58
N ALA A 55 -35.42 41.60 -28.80
CA ALA A 55 -34.31 41.95 -27.91
C ALA A 55 -34.81 42.41 -26.52
N ALA A 56 -35.88 43.24 -26.50
CA ALA A 56 -36.50 43.67 -25.25
C ALA A 56 -37.18 42.51 -24.49
N ASN A 57 -37.87 41.62 -25.23
CA ASN A 57 -38.51 40.43 -24.65
C ASN A 57 -37.47 39.43 -24.15
N SER A 58 -36.36 39.20 -24.86
CA SER A 58 -35.30 38.33 -24.40
C SER A 58 -34.56 38.91 -23.18
N ALA A 59 -34.36 40.25 -23.14
CA ALA A 59 -33.79 40.92 -21.97
C ALA A 59 -34.74 40.85 -20.75
N SER A 60 -36.05 41.04 -20.96
CA SER A 60 -37.05 40.93 -19.87
C SER A 60 -37.22 39.48 -19.37
N GLN A 61 -37.17 38.49 -20.25
CA GLN A 61 -37.18 37.10 -19.88
C GLN A 61 -35.87 36.69 -19.14
N ALA A 62 -34.73 37.19 -19.58
CA ALA A 62 -33.47 36.99 -18.88
C ALA A 62 -33.46 37.62 -17.47
N ALA A 63 -34.03 38.87 -17.36
CA ALA A 63 -34.19 39.53 -16.06
C ALA A 63 -35.20 38.83 -15.14
N ALA A 64 -36.28 38.27 -15.68
CA ALA A 64 -37.27 37.50 -14.92
C ALA A 64 -36.72 36.15 -14.44
N LEU A 65 -35.82 35.54 -15.19
CA LEU A 65 -35.10 34.32 -14.80
C LEU A 65 -34.03 34.60 -13.72
N MET A 66 -33.37 35.78 -13.79
CA MET A 66 -32.39 36.21 -12.77
C MET A 66 -33.08 36.61 -11.45
N GLY A 67 -34.35 36.96 -11.44
CA GLY A 67 -35.12 37.31 -10.24
C GLY A 67 -35.65 36.12 -9.44
N ARG A 68 -35.61 34.91 -9.98
CA ARG A 68 -36.03 33.71 -9.21
C ARG A 68 -34.89 33.19 -8.34
N PRO A 69 -35.05 33.15 -7.00
CA PRO A 69 -34.03 32.68 -6.11
C PRO A 69 -33.82 31.15 -6.31
N VAL A 70 -32.56 30.73 -6.46
CA VAL A 70 -32.17 29.33 -6.61
C VAL A 70 -31.79 28.78 -5.24
N PRO A 71 -32.39 27.66 -4.77
CA PRO A 71 -31.96 27.04 -3.54
C PRO A 71 -30.60 26.39 -3.75
N VAL A 72 -29.64 26.68 -2.86
CA VAL A 72 -28.29 26.11 -2.89
C VAL A 72 -27.87 25.65 -1.50
N GLN A 73 -27.04 24.61 -1.43
CA GLN A 73 -26.37 24.24 -0.21
C GLN A 73 -24.99 24.87 -0.16
N VAL A 74 -24.66 25.48 0.96
CA VAL A 74 -23.38 26.16 1.15
C VAL A 74 -22.61 25.59 2.32
N THR A 75 -21.29 25.61 2.23
CA THR A 75 -20.36 25.29 3.30
C THR A 75 -19.31 26.40 3.38
N ALA A 76 -18.91 26.77 4.60
CA ALA A 76 -17.84 27.73 4.77
C ALA A 76 -16.48 27.11 4.44
N ALA A 77 -15.65 27.85 3.70
CA ALA A 77 -14.24 27.52 3.52
C ALA A 77 -13.55 27.61 4.90
N ALA A 78 -12.91 26.54 5.32
CA ALA A 78 -12.28 26.44 6.64
C ALA A 78 -10.77 26.27 6.53
N GLU A 79 -10.03 26.94 7.40
CA GLU A 79 -8.62 26.62 7.62
C GLU A 79 -8.52 25.46 8.61
N ARG A 80 -7.81 24.42 8.22
CA ARG A 80 -7.50 23.30 9.10
C ARG A 80 -6.14 22.67 8.75
N PRO A 81 -5.47 22.06 9.72
CA PRO A 81 -4.26 21.32 9.39
C PRO A 81 -4.62 20.12 8.47
N MET A 82 -3.88 20.00 7.40
CA MET A 82 -4.02 18.91 6.43
C MET A 82 -2.64 18.33 6.12
N PRO A 83 -2.46 17.02 6.31
CA PRO A 83 -1.25 16.36 5.86
C PRO A 83 -1.25 16.28 4.33
N ILE A 84 -0.11 16.58 3.73
CA ILE A 84 0.16 16.29 2.32
C ILE A 84 0.96 15.02 2.28
N PHE A 85 0.46 13.99 1.62
CA PHE A 85 1.12 12.70 1.56
C PHE A 85 1.27 12.18 0.12
N LEU A 86 2.25 11.31 -0.04
CA LEU A 86 2.41 10.50 -1.23
C LEU A 86 1.79 9.13 -0.96
N THR A 87 0.92 8.68 -1.84
CA THR A 87 0.29 7.36 -1.74
C THR A 87 1.07 6.33 -2.53
N ALA A 88 1.18 5.13 -1.97
CA ALA A 88 1.81 4.00 -2.64
C ALA A 88 1.19 2.68 -2.15
N LEU A 89 1.24 1.64 -2.99
CA LEU A 89 0.90 0.30 -2.55
C LEU A 89 2.12 -0.34 -1.89
N GLY A 90 1.95 -0.84 -0.67
CA GLY A 90 2.98 -1.51 0.11
C GLY A 90 2.69 -2.98 0.33
N THR A 91 3.76 -3.75 0.53
CA THR A 91 3.70 -5.14 0.97
C THR A 91 4.32 -5.25 2.34
N VAL A 92 3.58 -5.78 3.28
CA VAL A 92 4.04 -6.03 4.64
C VAL A 92 5.00 -7.21 4.64
N THR A 93 6.16 -7.07 5.29
CA THR A 93 7.16 -8.12 5.42
C THR A 93 7.64 -8.21 6.86
N PRO A 94 8.07 -9.39 7.33
CA PRO A 94 8.73 -9.46 8.63
C PRO A 94 9.94 -8.54 8.65
N TYR A 95 10.23 -7.93 9.81
CA TYR A 95 11.46 -7.14 9.96
C TYR A 95 12.70 -8.00 9.75
N MET A 96 12.67 -9.22 10.31
CA MET A 96 13.65 -10.28 10.06
C MET A 96 12.90 -11.60 9.85
N SER A 97 13.37 -12.40 8.91
CA SER A 97 12.87 -13.76 8.63
C SER A 97 14.04 -14.71 8.55
N VAL A 98 14.03 -15.76 9.37
CA VAL A 98 15.10 -16.74 9.40
C VAL A 98 14.51 -18.14 9.21
N THR A 99 15.00 -18.82 8.17
CA THR A 99 14.74 -20.24 7.98
C THR A 99 15.79 -21.03 8.76
N VAL A 100 15.34 -21.70 9.82
CA VAL A 100 16.20 -22.52 10.66
C VAL A 100 16.51 -23.83 9.95
N LYS A 101 17.80 -24.13 9.83
CA LYS A 101 18.30 -25.37 9.24
C LYS A 101 19.15 -26.12 10.27
N ALA A 102 19.18 -27.46 10.16
CA ALA A 102 20.08 -28.28 10.94
C ALA A 102 21.52 -28.12 10.46
N ARG A 103 22.48 -28.06 11.39
CA ARG A 103 23.92 -28.07 11.09
C ARG A 103 24.54 -29.47 11.16
N VAL A 104 23.83 -30.40 11.80
CA VAL A 104 24.22 -31.82 11.96
C VAL A 104 23.08 -32.69 11.47
N SER A 105 23.41 -33.93 11.09
CA SER A 105 22.44 -34.92 10.63
C SER A 105 22.02 -35.83 11.80
N GLY A 106 20.81 -36.35 11.77
CA GLY A 106 20.32 -37.28 12.79
C GLY A 106 18.79 -37.31 12.84
N GLU A 107 18.26 -38.13 13.74
CA GLU A 107 16.82 -38.25 13.99
C GLU A 107 16.33 -37.00 14.78
N LEU A 108 15.18 -36.46 14.38
CA LEU A 108 14.55 -35.34 15.09
C LEU A 108 13.79 -35.87 16.32
N GLU A 109 14.19 -35.44 17.51
CA GLU A 109 13.45 -35.69 18.74
C GLU A 109 12.09 -34.90 18.76
N PRO A 110 11.18 -35.22 19.73
CA PRO A 110 9.94 -34.44 19.88
C PRO A 110 10.20 -32.94 19.98
N VAL A 111 9.46 -32.14 19.18
CA VAL A 111 9.58 -30.69 19.14
C VAL A 111 9.22 -30.05 20.48
N LYS A 112 9.94 -28.98 20.85
CA LYS A 112 9.76 -28.30 22.14
C LYS A 112 8.96 -26.99 22.02
N PHE A 113 8.30 -26.77 20.90
CA PHE A 113 7.47 -25.56 20.65
C PHE A 113 6.08 -25.94 20.15
N THR A 114 5.16 -25.01 20.27
CA THR A 114 3.84 -25.05 19.60
C THR A 114 3.89 -24.17 18.35
N GLU A 115 3.32 -24.63 17.25
CA GLU A 115 3.23 -23.86 16.01
C GLU A 115 2.49 -22.53 16.24
N GLY A 116 3.04 -21.43 15.71
CA GLY A 116 2.51 -20.09 15.96
C GLY A 116 2.91 -19.47 17.29
N GLN A 117 3.70 -20.17 18.14
CA GLN A 117 4.18 -19.64 19.41
C GLN A 117 5.18 -18.50 19.21
N GLN A 118 5.21 -17.59 20.18
CA GLN A 118 6.26 -16.59 20.29
C GLN A 118 7.48 -17.20 20.98
N VAL A 119 8.64 -17.10 20.35
CA VAL A 119 9.91 -17.60 20.88
C VAL A 119 10.91 -16.47 21.08
N LYS A 120 11.79 -16.62 22.07
CA LYS A 120 12.89 -15.68 22.31
C LYS A 120 14.17 -16.15 21.65
N GLN A 121 15.04 -15.22 21.32
CA GLN A 121 16.39 -15.55 20.86
C GLN A 121 17.11 -16.41 21.91
N GLY A 122 17.76 -17.52 21.46
CA GLY A 122 18.43 -18.49 22.31
C GLY A 122 17.51 -19.57 22.93
N GLU A 123 16.20 -19.48 22.76
CA GLU A 123 15.26 -20.50 23.22
C GLU A 123 15.40 -21.80 22.41
N THR A 124 15.48 -22.96 23.10
CA THR A 124 15.59 -24.25 22.44
C THR A 124 14.25 -24.63 21.81
N ILE A 125 14.26 -24.81 20.49
CA ILE A 125 13.08 -25.15 19.71
C ILE A 125 13.04 -26.63 19.28
N LEU A 126 14.20 -27.18 18.91
CA LEU A 126 14.32 -28.53 18.38
C LEU A 126 15.57 -29.21 18.95
N VAL A 127 15.55 -30.50 18.99
CA VAL A 127 16.71 -31.33 19.38
C VAL A 127 16.86 -32.46 18.36
N ILE A 128 18.08 -32.67 17.90
CA ILE A 128 18.47 -33.82 17.09
C ILE A 128 19.10 -34.82 18.04
N ASP A 129 18.90 -36.11 17.84
CA ASP A 129 19.45 -37.18 18.70
C ASP A 129 20.95 -36.95 19.00
N PRO A 130 21.30 -36.60 20.26
CA PRO A 130 22.67 -36.24 20.61
C PRO A 130 23.57 -37.47 20.90
N ARG A 131 23.00 -38.68 20.99
CA ARG A 131 23.72 -39.87 21.41
C ARG A 131 24.94 -40.19 20.55
N PRO A 132 24.87 -40.16 19.19
CA PRO A 132 26.04 -40.42 18.36
C PRO A 132 27.16 -39.37 18.58
N TYR A 133 26.80 -38.10 18.72
CA TYR A 133 27.73 -37.00 18.92
C TYR A 133 28.36 -37.01 20.30
N LYS A 134 27.59 -37.40 21.32
CA LYS A 134 28.13 -37.63 22.67
C LYS A 134 29.15 -38.79 22.69
N ALA A 135 28.85 -39.87 22.00
CA ALA A 135 29.79 -41.01 21.89
C ALA A 135 31.09 -40.60 21.17
N ALA A 136 30.97 -39.75 20.09
CA ALA A 136 32.16 -39.23 19.41
C ALA A 136 33.00 -38.29 20.29
N LEU A 137 32.35 -37.46 21.11
CA LEU A 137 33.04 -36.61 22.09
C LEU A 137 33.74 -37.45 23.15
N ASP A 138 33.09 -38.48 23.68
CA ASP A 138 33.68 -39.37 24.69
C ASP A 138 34.85 -40.15 24.10
N GLN A 139 34.80 -40.59 22.85
CA GLN A 139 35.93 -41.20 22.13
C GLN A 139 37.11 -40.22 21.99
N ALA A 140 36.87 -38.96 21.60
CA ALA A 140 37.94 -37.97 21.50
C ALA A 140 38.60 -37.69 22.87
N LYS A 141 37.81 -37.62 23.94
CA LYS A 141 38.33 -37.50 25.31
C LYS A 141 39.17 -38.73 25.73
N GLY A 142 38.78 -39.94 25.31
CA GLY A 142 39.52 -41.15 25.52
C GLY A 142 40.92 -41.13 24.86
N ASN A 143 40.97 -40.64 23.61
CA ASN A 143 42.24 -40.47 22.88
C ASN A 143 43.17 -39.49 23.62
N LEU A 144 42.62 -38.33 24.02
CA LEU A 144 43.41 -37.35 24.79
C LEU A 144 43.98 -37.96 26.09
N ALA A 145 43.17 -38.75 26.83
CA ALA A 145 43.60 -39.37 28.05
C ALA A 145 44.74 -40.42 27.81
N HIS A 146 44.62 -41.19 26.70
CA HIS A 146 45.67 -42.11 26.26
C HIS A 146 46.98 -41.35 25.97
N ASP A 147 46.96 -40.32 25.15
CA ASP A 147 48.16 -39.60 24.73
C ASP A 147 48.77 -38.78 25.88
N GLN A 148 47.93 -38.28 26.81
CA GLN A 148 48.45 -37.73 28.08
C GLN A 148 49.22 -38.74 28.91
N ALA A 149 48.79 -40.00 28.98
CA ALA A 149 49.50 -41.08 29.68
C ALA A 149 50.83 -41.38 28.98
N LEU A 150 50.83 -41.43 27.64
CA LEU A 150 52.09 -41.63 26.86
C LEU A 150 53.06 -40.44 27.04
N LEU A 151 52.56 -39.22 27.03
CA LEU A 151 53.39 -38.05 27.31
C LEU A 151 54.03 -38.12 28.70
N LYS A 152 53.27 -38.51 29.72
CA LYS A 152 53.78 -38.67 31.08
C LYS A 152 54.91 -39.67 31.12
N ASN A 153 54.77 -40.85 30.41
CA ASN A 153 55.81 -41.80 30.27
C ASN A 153 57.06 -41.28 29.57
N ALA A 154 56.87 -40.64 28.40
CA ALA A 154 57.99 -40.03 27.64
C ALA A 154 58.71 -38.96 28.45
N GLN A 155 58.00 -38.15 29.24
CA GLN A 155 58.61 -37.18 30.16
C GLN A 155 59.47 -37.85 31.22
N ALA A 156 59.00 -38.94 31.79
CA ALA A 156 59.78 -39.71 32.79
C ALA A 156 61.02 -40.39 32.18
N GLU A 157 60.91 -40.91 30.93
CA GLU A 157 62.05 -41.47 30.17
C GLU A 157 63.07 -40.34 29.84
N PHE A 158 62.62 -39.25 29.27
CA PHE A 158 63.48 -38.10 28.97
C PHE A 158 64.24 -37.61 30.22
N ALA A 159 63.54 -37.46 31.35
CA ALA A 159 64.16 -37.08 32.62
C ALA A 159 65.25 -38.04 33.09
N ARG A 160 65.02 -39.36 32.93
CA ARG A 160 65.95 -40.39 33.25
C ARG A 160 67.20 -40.38 32.34
N TYR A 161 66.99 -40.34 31.00
CA TYR A 161 68.03 -40.24 29.99
C TYR A 161 68.89 -38.98 30.11
N LYS A 162 68.23 -37.87 30.42
CA LYS A 162 68.92 -36.61 30.68
C LYS A 162 69.86 -36.71 31.89
N ALA A 163 69.44 -37.33 33.00
CA ALA A 163 70.27 -37.57 34.15
C ALA A 163 71.47 -38.49 33.83
N LEU A 164 71.22 -39.54 33.00
CA LEU A 164 72.27 -40.43 32.53
C LEU A 164 73.25 -39.76 31.57
N PHE A 165 72.80 -38.86 30.72
CA PHE A 165 73.61 -38.07 29.83
C PHE A 165 74.50 -37.08 30.63
N ASP A 166 73.94 -36.41 31.62
CA ASP A 166 74.65 -35.51 32.53
C ASP A 166 75.74 -36.32 33.35
N ALA A 167 75.49 -37.62 33.60
CA ALA A 167 76.48 -38.54 34.23
C ALA A 167 77.46 -39.13 33.22
N GLY A 168 77.37 -38.87 31.92
CA GLY A 168 78.30 -39.40 30.90
C GLY A 168 78.04 -40.84 30.50
N VAL A 169 76.86 -41.44 30.83
CA VAL A 169 76.56 -42.88 30.64
C VAL A 169 75.92 -43.16 29.28
N VAL A 170 75.18 -42.25 28.72
CA VAL A 170 74.44 -42.39 27.42
C VAL A 170 74.88 -41.35 26.42
N SER A 171 74.65 -41.60 25.11
CA SER A 171 74.94 -40.65 24.04
C SER A 171 73.91 -39.54 24.00
N LYS A 172 74.25 -38.37 23.41
CA LYS A 172 73.41 -37.27 23.19
C LYS A 172 72.20 -37.64 22.28
N GLU A 173 72.46 -38.49 21.31
CA GLU A 173 71.48 -39.00 20.35
C GLU A 173 70.32 -39.73 21.03
N ALA A 174 70.65 -40.59 22.10
CA ALA A 174 69.65 -41.28 22.87
C ALA A 174 68.76 -40.31 23.67
N MET A 175 69.33 -39.24 24.26
CA MET A 175 68.57 -38.21 24.97
C MET A 175 67.67 -37.43 24.01
N GLU A 176 68.20 -37.02 22.84
CA GLU A 176 67.46 -36.24 21.81
C GLU A 176 66.32 -37.09 21.23
N ALA A 177 66.43 -38.43 21.15
CA ALA A 177 65.34 -39.30 20.71
C ALA A 177 64.14 -39.29 21.70
N ASP A 178 64.40 -39.26 23.01
CA ASP A 178 63.37 -39.19 24.05
C ASP A 178 62.74 -37.74 24.10
N GLU A 179 63.54 -36.70 23.87
CA GLU A 179 63.03 -35.33 23.72
C GLU A 179 62.11 -35.21 22.51
N ALA A 180 62.48 -35.79 21.37
CA ALA A 180 61.63 -35.85 20.19
C ALA A 180 60.31 -36.64 20.42
N ALA A 181 60.38 -37.77 21.15
CA ALA A 181 59.17 -38.53 21.54
C ALA A 181 58.24 -37.70 22.43
N GLN A 182 58.79 -36.94 23.39
CA GLN A 182 58.00 -36.02 24.19
C GLN A 182 57.31 -34.93 23.32
N GLY A 183 58.07 -34.33 22.38
CA GLY A 183 57.52 -33.37 21.44
C GLY A 183 56.41 -33.94 20.57
N GLN A 184 56.57 -35.20 20.12
CA GLN A 184 55.56 -35.91 19.34
C GLN A 184 54.23 -36.04 20.11
N TYR A 185 54.27 -36.51 21.38
CA TYR A 185 53.07 -36.65 22.21
C TYR A 185 52.45 -35.31 22.58
N GLN A 186 53.25 -34.27 22.75
CA GLN A 186 52.70 -32.90 22.92
C GLN A 186 51.92 -32.45 21.69
N GLY A 187 52.44 -32.72 20.49
CA GLY A 187 51.74 -32.47 19.23
C GLY A 187 50.43 -33.29 19.10
N ALA A 188 50.46 -34.56 19.48
CA ALA A 188 49.28 -35.45 19.49
C ALA A 188 48.16 -34.91 20.43
N ILE A 189 48.54 -34.51 21.65
CA ILE A 189 47.63 -33.92 22.63
C ILE A 189 47.01 -32.59 22.08
N ALA A 190 47.79 -31.77 21.37
CA ALA A 190 47.23 -30.59 20.76
C ALA A 190 46.19 -30.90 19.67
N SER A 191 46.45 -31.96 18.86
CA SER A 191 45.49 -32.49 17.89
C SER A 191 44.22 -33.05 18.54
N ASP A 192 44.37 -33.81 19.61
CA ASP A 192 43.23 -34.40 20.35
C ASP A 192 42.36 -33.32 21.00
N LYS A 193 42.95 -32.27 21.54
CA LYS A 193 42.17 -31.11 22.04
C LYS A 193 41.35 -30.49 20.97
N ALA A 194 41.90 -30.27 19.77
CA ALA A 194 41.16 -29.72 18.63
C ALA A 194 40.02 -30.68 18.20
N ALA A 195 40.29 -32.03 18.23
CA ALA A 195 39.24 -33.03 17.95
C ALA A 195 38.08 -32.99 18.97
N ILE A 196 38.38 -32.78 20.24
CA ILE A 196 37.38 -32.57 21.30
C ILE A 196 36.54 -31.34 21.05
N GLU A 197 37.17 -30.21 20.68
CA GLU A 197 36.43 -28.97 20.35
C GLU A 197 35.47 -29.19 19.18
N VAL A 198 35.89 -29.86 18.12
CA VAL A 198 35.03 -30.19 16.98
C VAL A 198 33.85 -31.08 17.40
N ALA A 199 34.11 -32.16 18.19
CA ALA A 199 33.06 -33.04 18.66
C ALA A 199 32.06 -32.32 19.60
N GLN A 200 32.58 -31.41 20.44
CA GLN A 200 31.73 -30.59 21.32
C GLN A 200 30.82 -29.63 20.50
N LEU A 201 31.37 -28.96 19.51
CA LEU A 201 30.57 -28.11 18.62
C LEU A 201 29.47 -28.89 17.91
N GLN A 202 29.75 -30.12 17.45
CA GLN A 202 28.74 -30.97 16.81
C GLN A 202 27.65 -31.39 17.81
N LEU A 203 28.01 -31.67 19.04
CA LEU A 203 27.05 -31.97 20.10
C LEU A 203 26.19 -30.74 20.45
N ASP A 204 26.79 -29.55 20.52
CA ASP A 204 26.06 -28.31 20.79
C ASP A 204 25.07 -28.00 19.66
N TRP A 205 25.42 -28.31 18.41
CA TRP A 205 24.53 -28.13 17.25
C TRP A 205 23.36 -29.11 17.19
N CYS A 206 23.38 -30.19 18.01
CA CYS A 206 22.21 -31.04 18.18
C CYS A 206 21.04 -30.29 18.86
N THR A 207 21.36 -29.28 19.68
CA THR A 207 20.37 -28.44 20.32
C THR A 207 20.14 -27.20 19.47
N ILE A 208 19.01 -27.12 18.75
CA ILE A 208 18.69 -26.06 17.85
C ILE A 208 17.96 -24.98 18.62
N GLN A 209 18.54 -23.79 18.66
CA GLN A 209 18.00 -22.61 19.32
C GLN A 209 17.48 -21.59 18.29
N SER A 210 16.52 -20.79 18.72
CA SER A 210 16.02 -19.69 17.90
C SER A 210 17.09 -18.62 17.70
N PRO A 211 17.45 -18.27 16.46
CA PRO A 211 18.44 -17.23 16.18
C PRO A 211 17.92 -15.81 16.41
N ILE A 212 16.61 -15.62 16.43
CA ILE A 212 15.92 -14.33 16.62
C ILE A 212 14.73 -14.48 17.55
N SER A 213 14.29 -13.40 18.16
CA SER A 213 12.99 -13.35 18.83
C SER A 213 11.90 -13.10 17.79
N GLY A 214 10.82 -13.91 17.81
CA GLY A 214 9.75 -13.78 16.83
C GLY A 214 8.71 -14.88 16.95
N LYS A 215 7.80 -14.93 16.00
CA LYS A 215 6.76 -15.95 15.92
C LYS A 215 7.26 -17.11 15.05
N ILE A 216 7.21 -18.32 15.61
CA ILE A 216 7.58 -19.53 14.91
C ILE A 216 6.44 -19.95 13.96
N GLY A 217 6.78 -20.36 12.75
CA GLY A 217 5.83 -20.82 11.75
C GLY A 217 5.38 -22.26 11.96
N LEU A 218 4.84 -22.84 10.91
CA LEU A 218 4.51 -24.25 10.86
C LEU A 218 5.81 -25.05 10.78
N ARG A 219 5.84 -26.22 11.39
CA ARG A 219 6.97 -27.16 11.25
C ARG A 219 7.00 -27.71 9.83
N LEU A 220 8.19 -27.82 9.29
CA LEU A 220 8.43 -28.36 7.95
C LEU A 220 8.84 -29.83 7.98
N VAL A 221 9.14 -30.35 9.17
CA VAL A 221 9.59 -31.75 9.40
C VAL A 221 8.98 -32.27 10.70
N ASP A 222 8.52 -33.51 10.67
CA ASP A 222 7.93 -34.18 11.82
C ASP A 222 8.98 -34.90 12.69
N PRO A 223 8.75 -35.05 14.01
CA PRO A 223 9.56 -35.87 14.89
C PRO A 223 9.69 -37.29 14.37
N GLY A 224 10.88 -37.90 14.58
CA GLY A 224 11.22 -39.23 14.07
C GLY A 224 11.78 -39.23 12.64
N ASN A 225 11.72 -38.11 11.91
CA ASN A 225 12.36 -38.02 10.60
C ASN A 225 13.88 -37.84 10.73
N ILE A 226 14.62 -38.42 9.77
CA ILE A 226 16.06 -38.21 9.64
C ILE A 226 16.32 -36.89 8.95
N ILE A 227 17.04 -36.02 9.63
CA ILE A 227 17.44 -34.69 9.16
C ILE A 227 18.81 -34.78 8.49
N THR A 228 18.96 -34.07 7.36
CA THR A 228 20.26 -33.94 6.69
C THR A 228 20.81 -32.52 6.95
N ALA A 229 22.07 -32.48 7.39
CA ALA A 229 22.78 -31.24 7.69
C ALA A 229 22.77 -30.25 6.50
N ASN A 230 22.57 -28.97 6.78
CA ASN A 230 22.58 -27.81 5.84
C ASN A 230 21.53 -27.83 4.71
N THR A 231 20.79 -28.94 4.58
CA THR A 231 19.81 -29.11 3.48
C THR A 231 18.39 -28.98 3.98
N THR A 232 18.05 -29.63 5.08
CA THR A 232 16.66 -29.69 5.58
C THR A 232 16.26 -28.40 6.28
N ASN A 233 15.21 -27.76 5.77
CA ASN A 233 14.54 -26.66 6.44
C ASN A 233 13.65 -27.22 7.55
N LEU A 234 13.78 -26.70 8.76
CA LEU A 234 13.07 -27.19 9.93
C LEU A 234 11.83 -26.34 10.24
N VAL A 235 12.02 -25.04 10.30
CA VAL A 235 10.98 -24.06 10.63
C VAL A 235 11.41 -22.68 10.18
N VAL A 236 10.44 -21.80 9.94
CA VAL A 236 10.68 -20.38 9.67
C VAL A 236 10.28 -19.56 10.90
N ILE A 237 11.13 -18.64 11.31
CA ILE A 237 10.85 -17.71 12.41
C ILE A 237 10.82 -16.31 11.85
N ASN A 238 9.72 -15.60 12.07
CA ASN A 238 9.46 -14.26 11.59
C ASN A 238 9.34 -13.28 12.76
N GLN A 239 10.07 -12.18 12.67
CA GLN A 239 9.93 -11.07 13.61
C GLN A 239 8.81 -10.15 13.15
N PHE A 240 7.73 -10.05 13.94
CA PHE A 240 6.54 -9.23 13.69
C PHE A 240 6.55 -7.91 14.45
N GLN A 241 7.40 -7.78 15.43
CA GLN A 241 7.54 -6.62 16.31
C GLN A 241 9.03 -6.25 16.45
N PRO A 242 9.48 -5.16 15.76
CA PRO A 242 8.74 -4.40 14.76
C PRO A 242 8.49 -5.18 13.46
N ILE A 243 7.65 -4.62 12.56
CA ILE A 243 7.40 -5.14 11.22
C ILE A 243 7.80 -4.12 10.17
N ALA A 244 8.12 -4.57 8.97
CA ALA A 244 8.49 -3.68 7.87
C ALA A 244 7.42 -3.69 6.76
N VAL A 245 7.32 -2.58 6.05
CA VAL A 245 6.54 -2.48 4.82
C VAL A 245 7.45 -1.96 3.72
N TYR A 246 7.50 -2.69 2.61
CA TYR A 246 8.13 -2.22 1.39
C TYR A 246 7.07 -1.64 0.47
N PHE A 247 7.33 -0.46 -0.07
CA PHE A 247 6.48 0.20 -1.04
C PHE A 247 7.33 0.90 -2.09
N THR A 248 6.78 1.17 -3.26
CA THR A 248 7.50 1.76 -4.38
C THR A 248 6.98 3.16 -4.67
N LEU A 249 7.91 4.07 -4.97
CA LEU A 249 7.58 5.43 -5.44
C LEU A 249 8.24 5.68 -6.80
N PRO A 250 7.60 6.46 -7.69
CA PRO A 250 8.21 6.91 -8.93
C PRO A 250 9.49 7.73 -8.67
N GLU A 251 10.48 7.58 -9.56
CA GLU A 251 11.79 8.23 -9.47
C GLU A 251 11.69 9.76 -9.34
N ASP A 252 10.71 10.39 -9.99
CA ASP A 252 10.50 11.84 -9.96
C ASP A 252 10.18 12.39 -8.57
N LYS A 253 9.64 11.55 -7.66
CA LYS A 253 9.33 11.91 -6.26
C LYS A 253 10.50 11.69 -5.30
N LEU A 254 11.44 10.84 -5.68
CA LEU A 254 12.54 10.43 -4.80
C LEU A 254 13.39 11.59 -4.27
N PRO A 255 13.85 12.59 -5.09
CA PRO A 255 14.65 13.71 -4.58
C PRO A 255 13.95 14.50 -3.48
N GLN A 256 12.61 14.67 -3.60
CA GLN A 256 11.81 15.36 -2.58
C GLN A 256 11.77 14.58 -1.28
N VAL A 257 11.57 13.26 -1.35
CA VAL A 257 11.52 12.37 -0.18
C VAL A 257 12.88 12.33 0.52
N LEU A 258 13.97 12.14 -0.24
CA LEU A 258 15.34 12.09 0.32
C LEU A 258 15.75 13.43 0.93
N GLY A 259 15.41 14.56 0.30
CA GLY A 259 15.67 15.89 0.83
C GLY A 259 14.97 16.09 2.20
N LYS A 260 13.72 15.67 2.32
CA LYS A 260 12.99 15.75 3.59
C LYS A 260 13.52 14.76 4.63
N LEU A 261 13.81 13.53 4.23
CA LEU A 261 14.38 12.52 5.14
C LEU A 261 15.72 12.98 5.73
N ALA A 262 16.54 13.68 4.94
CA ALA A 262 17.80 14.26 5.40
C ALA A 262 17.58 15.40 6.42
N ALA A 263 16.54 16.22 6.22
CA ALA A 263 16.21 17.35 7.08
C ALA A 263 15.55 16.94 8.40
N GLU A 264 14.55 16.05 8.34
CA GLU A 264 13.69 15.70 9.48
C GLU A 264 14.09 14.40 10.19
N LYS A 265 15.07 13.65 9.63
CA LYS A 265 15.56 12.33 10.09
C LYS A 265 14.52 11.21 10.15
N ARG A 266 13.23 11.50 10.21
CA ARG A 266 12.13 10.54 10.20
C ARG A 266 10.91 11.16 9.53
N LEU A 267 10.37 10.51 8.52
CA LEU A 267 9.10 10.86 7.91
C LEU A 267 8.04 9.88 8.41
N ALA A 268 6.90 10.41 8.85
CA ALA A 268 5.78 9.60 9.28
C ALA A 268 5.19 8.84 8.09
N VAL A 269 4.87 7.58 8.31
CA VAL A 269 4.23 6.69 7.34
C VAL A 269 3.00 6.07 7.98
N GLU A 270 1.88 6.20 7.32
CA GLU A 270 0.63 5.59 7.76
C GLU A 270 0.28 4.43 6.83
N ALA A 271 -0.13 3.31 7.41
CA ALA A 271 -0.59 2.14 6.68
C ALA A 271 -2.11 2.02 6.82
N TYR A 272 -2.79 1.88 5.69
CA TYR A 272 -4.23 1.73 5.59
C TYR A 272 -4.60 0.36 5.00
N ASP A 273 -5.83 -0.03 5.16
CA ASP A 273 -6.40 -1.22 4.53
C ASP A 273 -6.44 -1.08 2.99
N GLN A 274 -6.77 -2.16 2.27
CA GLN A 274 -6.87 -2.15 0.81
C GLN A 274 -7.94 -1.18 0.28
N GLY A 275 -8.95 -0.87 1.08
CA GLY A 275 -10.03 0.08 0.74
C GLY A 275 -9.64 1.53 1.02
N ASP A 276 -8.47 1.80 1.58
CA ASP A 276 -8.01 3.13 2.03
C ASP A 276 -8.99 3.81 3.00
N THR A 277 -9.69 3.00 3.79
CA THR A 277 -10.76 3.46 4.69
C THR A 277 -10.37 3.45 6.15
N GLN A 278 -9.58 2.45 6.57
CA GLN A 278 -9.18 2.27 7.95
C GLN A 278 -7.66 2.34 8.10
N LYS A 279 -7.20 3.25 8.95
CA LYS A 279 -5.78 3.30 9.34
C LYS A 279 -5.45 2.10 10.23
N LEU A 280 -4.51 1.27 9.78
CA LEU A 280 -4.07 0.07 10.49
C LEU A 280 -2.93 0.37 11.46
N ALA A 281 -1.95 1.17 11.03
CA ALA A 281 -0.79 1.48 11.86
C ALA A 281 -0.13 2.79 11.43
N THR A 282 0.65 3.36 12.35
CA THR A 282 1.55 4.48 12.09
C THR A 282 2.98 4.06 12.36
N GLY A 283 3.88 4.37 11.44
CA GLY A 283 5.29 4.06 11.51
C GLY A 283 6.13 5.19 10.96
N TYR A 284 7.34 4.88 10.54
CA TYR A 284 8.25 5.87 9.96
C TYR A 284 9.07 5.26 8.81
N LEU A 285 9.43 6.11 7.86
CA LEU A 285 10.33 5.76 6.76
C LEU A 285 11.73 5.51 7.33
N LEU A 286 12.25 4.31 7.12
CA LEU A 286 13.60 3.94 7.56
C LEU A 286 14.64 4.36 6.52
N THR A 287 14.42 3.97 5.25
CA THR A 287 15.36 4.22 4.16
C THR A 287 14.69 4.01 2.80
N ALA A 288 15.29 4.59 1.76
CA ALA A 288 15.07 4.19 0.37
C ALA A 288 16.17 3.18 -0.02
N ASP A 289 15.92 2.39 -1.05
CA ASP A 289 16.92 1.51 -1.65
C ASP A 289 18.03 2.34 -2.29
N ASN A 290 19.15 1.72 -2.62
CA ASN A 290 20.28 2.38 -3.26
C ASN A 290 20.26 2.23 -4.80
N GLN A 291 19.20 1.61 -5.34
CA GLN A 291 19.04 1.35 -6.77
C GLN A 291 17.58 1.56 -7.20
N ILE A 292 17.43 2.28 -8.32
CA ILE A 292 16.14 2.42 -8.99
C ILE A 292 15.92 1.19 -9.88
N ASP A 293 14.74 0.62 -9.83
CA ASP A 293 14.32 -0.41 -10.77
C ASP A 293 14.06 0.23 -12.14
N THR A 294 14.99 0.01 -13.06
CA THR A 294 14.94 0.60 -14.41
C THR A 294 13.80 0.04 -15.28
N THR A 295 13.20 -1.08 -14.89
CA THR A 295 12.08 -1.68 -15.64
C THR A 295 10.76 -0.97 -15.33
N THR A 296 10.62 -0.45 -14.11
CA THR A 296 9.40 0.22 -13.63
C THR A 296 9.59 1.72 -13.42
N GLY A 297 10.83 2.22 -13.41
CA GLY A 297 11.14 3.62 -13.10
C GLY A 297 10.77 3.99 -11.65
N THR A 298 10.84 3.02 -10.74
CA THR A 298 10.47 3.23 -9.34
C THR A 298 11.62 2.89 -8.40
N ASP A 299 11.63 3.53 -7.24
CA ASP A 299 12.50 3.18 -6.12
C ASP A 299 11.71 2.46 -5.03
N LYS A 300 12.37 1.55 -4.33
CA LYS A 300 11.81 0.76 -3.23
C LYS A 300 12.16 1.40 -1.89
N LEU A 301 11.14 1.74 -1.13
CA LEU A 301 11.28 2.33 0.19
C LEU A 301 10.89 1.32 1.27
N LYS A 302 11.54 1.43 2.43
CA LYS A 302 11.28 0.60 3.60
C LYS A 302 10.79 1.46 4.75
N ALA A 303 9.56 1.22 5.20
CA ALA A 303 9.01 1.78 6.43
C ALA A 303 8.99 0.73 7.54
N VAL A 304 9.04 1.20 8.79
CA VAL A 304 9.01 0.35 9.99
C VAL A 304 7.86 0.77 10.88
N PHE A 305 7.14 -0.23 11.38
CA PHE A 305 5.98 -0.10 12.26
C PHE A 305 6.19 -0.95 13.51
N ASP A 306 5.81 -0.44 14.68
CA ASP A 306 5.99 -1.19 15.95
C ASP A 306 5.10 -2.43 16.04
N ASN A 307 3.90 -2.37 15.44
CA ASN A 307 2.96 -3.49 15.31
C ASN A 307 2.65 -4.23 16.61
N GLN A 308 2.44 -3.48 17.70
CA GLN A 308 2.17 -4.08 19.01
C GLN A 308 0.80 -4.78 19.06
N ASP A 309 -0.16 -4.27 18.33
CA ASP A 309 -1.52 -4.80 18.17
C ASP A 309 -1.63 -5.92 17.11
N GLN A 310 -0.52 -6.23 16.42
CA GLN A 310 -0.44 -7.22 15.34
C GLN A 310 -1.46 -6.96 14.20
N ALA A 311 -1.81 -5.71 13.96
CA ALA A 311 -2.72 -5.32 12.89
C ALA A 311 -2.12 -5.55 11.49
N LEU A 312 -0.79 -5.49 11.38
CA LEU A 312 -0.06 -5.78 10.15
C LEU A 312 0.44 -7.21 10.15
N PHE A 313 0.14 -7.94 9.07
CA PHE A 313 0.53 -9.34 8.91
C PHE A 313 1.42 -9.52 7.66
N PRO A 314 2.48 -10.36 7.72
CA PRO A 314 3.36 -10.59 6.57
C PRO A 314 2.61 -11.01 5.31
N ASN A 315 3.07 -10.49 4.17
CA ASN A 315 2.49 -10.65 2.83
C ASN A 315 1.11 -9.97 2.63
N GLN A 316 0.66 -9.18 3.60
CA GLN A 316 -0.52 -8.34 3.44
C GLN A 316 -0.19 -7.14 2.55
N PHE A 317 -1.12 -6.78 1.65
CA PHE A 317 -1.06 -5.53 0.90
C PHE A 317 -1.72 -4.42 1.70
N VAL A 318 -1.09 -3.27 1.74
CA VAL A 318 -1.55 -2.08 2.47
C VAL A 318 -1.34 -0.84 1.61
N ASN A 319 -2.25 0.12 1.74
CA ASN A 319 -2.04 1.45 1.17
C ASN A 319 -1.17 2.26 2.12
N ILE A 320 -0.13 2.86 1.59
CA ILE A 320 0.84 3.64 2.35
C ILE A 320 0.63 5.12 2.04
N HIS A 321 0.48 5.91 3.09
CA HIS A 321 0.50 7.36 3.04
C HIS A 321 1.82 7.84 3.67
N LEU A 322 2.76 8.26 2.83
CA LEU A 322 4.01 8.89 3.28
C LEU A 322 3.75 10.37 3.50
N VAL A 323 3.73 10.81 4.74
CA VAL A 323 3.46 12.21 5.12
C VAL A 323 4.65 13.07 4.74
N MET A 324 4.44 13.96 3.77
CA MET A 324 5.48 14.86 3.29
C MET A 324 5.49 16.18 4.02
N GLU A 325 4.32 16.73 4.33
CA GLU A 325 4.18 18.04 4.96
C GLU A 325 2.84 18.11 5.68
N GLU A 326 2.81 18.73 6.83
CA GLU A 326 1.58 19.10 7.50
C GLU A 326 1.37 20.60 7.34
N ARG A 327 0.44 20.98 6.46
CA ARG A 327 0.06 22.39 6.31
C ARG A 327 -0.92 22.76 7.41
N THR A 328 -0.44 23.52 8.38
CA THR A 328 -1.23 23.94 9.55
C THR A 328 -2.42 24.83 9.18
N ASN A 329 -2.32 25.63 8.10
CA ASN A 329 -3.33 26.59 7.66
C ASN A 329 -3.78 26.29 6.22
N ALA A 330 -4.12 25.05 5.91
CA ALA A 330 -4.64 24.69 4.60
C ALA A 330 -6.08 25.17 4.47
N LEU A 331 -6.35 26.02 3.46
CA LEU A 331 -7.71 26.43 3.12
C LEU A 331 -8.40 25.30 2.38
N VAL A 332 -9.40 24.70 3.00
CA VAL A 332 -10.09 23.52 2.49
C VAL A 332 -11.54 23.80 2.16
N VAL A 333 -11.99 23.21 1.08
CA VAL A 333 -13.40 23.21 0.64
C VAL A 333 -13.80 21.78 0.25
N PRO A 334 -15.10 21.42 0.34
CA PRO A 334 -15.56 20.15 -0.20
C PRO A 334 -15.27 20.05 -1.70
N SER A 335 -14.77 18.90 -2.17
CA SER A 335 -14.43 18.69 -3.60
C SER A 335 -15.64 18.93 -4.52
N ALA A 336 -16.85 18.68 -4.04
CA ALA A 336 -18.10 18.96 -4.77
C ALA A 336 -18.34 20.45 -5.05
N ALA A 337 -17.67 21.37 -4.32
CA ALA A 337 -17.79 22.80 -4.56
C ALA A 337 -16.94 23.30 -5.75
N ILE A 338 -15.95 22.51 -6.17
CA ILE A 338 -15.05 22.86 -7.28
C ILE A 338 -15.72 22.56 -8.61
N GLN A 339 -15.82 23.60 -9.45
CA GLN A 339 -16.33 23.48 -10.81
C GLN A 339 -15.20 23.72 -11.81
N SER A 340 -15.22 23.01 -12.93
CA SER A 340 -14.27 23.18 -14.03
C SER A 340 -14.90 24.02 -15.15
N GLY A 341 -14.24 25.08 -15.57
CA GLY A 341 -14.66 25.96 -16.66
C GLY A 341 -13.58 26.13 -17.71
N LEU A 342 -13.91 26.91 -18.77
CA LEU A 342 -12.97 27.18 -19.87
C LEU A 342 -11.71 27.94 -19.42
N GLN A 343 -11.79 28.66 -18.30
CA GLN A 343 -10.69 29.48 -17.76
C GLN A 343 -10.00 28.83 -16.57
N GLY A 344 -10.31 27.54 -16.26
CA GLY A 344 -9.77 26.80 -15.12
C GLY A 344 -10.82 26.47 -14.08
N SER A 345 -10.36 26.09 -12.89
CA SER A 345 -11.23 25.73 -11.77
C SER A 345 -11.78 26.98 -11.09
N PHE A 346 -13.04 26.93 -10.71
CA PHE A 346 -13.72 28.01 -10.00
C PHE A 346 -14.69 27.44 -8.94
N VAL A 347 -15.13 28.33 -8.05
CA VAL A 347 -16.18 28.04 -7.07
C VAL A 347 -17.24 29.13 -7.11
N TRP A 348 -18.46 28.80 -6.70
CA TRP A 348 -19.50 29.77 -6.48
C TRP A 348 -19.43 30.23 -5.02
N VAL A 349 -19.13 31.53 -4.82
CA VAL A 349 -19.15 32.18 -3.50
C VAL A 349 -20.49 32.87 -3.32
N VAL A 350 -21.09 32.69 -2.16
CA VAL A 350 -22.34 33.31 -1.78
C VAL A 350 -22.04 34.54 -0.92
N ASP A 351 -22.22 35.71 -1.50
CA ASP A 351 -22.11 36.98 -0.79
C ASP A 351 -23.48 37.34 -0.18
N SER A 352 -23.54 37.40 1.17
CA SER A 352 -24.76 37.79 1.87
C SER A 352 -24.80 39.31 2.05
N ASP A 353 -25.75 39.98 1.39
CA ASP A 353 -26.00 41.43 1.56
C ASP A 353 -27.01 41.59 2.72
N ALA A 354 -26.52 41.91 3.91
CA ALA A 354 -27.33 42.09 5.10
C ALA A 354 -28.34 43.23 4.94
N ALA A 355 -28.04 44.26 4.07
CA ALA A 355 -28.92 45.41 3.83
C ALA A 355 -30.12 45.04 2.93
N LYS A 356 -29.92 44.09 2.01
CA LYS A 356 -30.97 43.70 1.06
C LYS A 356 -31.68 42.38 1.41
N LYS A 357 -31.29 41.71 2.50
CA LYS A 357 -31.78 40.38 2.87
C LYS A 357 -31.73 39.37 1.71
N SER A 358 -30.81 39.54 0.80
CA SER A 358 -30.64 38.70 -0.38
C SER A 358 -29.18 38.22 -0.46
N SER A 359 -29.01 36.97 -0.81
CA SER A 359 -27.68 36.42 -1.10
C SER A 359 -27.51 36.28 -2.59
N THR A 360 -26.35 36.65 -3.10
CA THR A 360 -26.02 36.54 -4.53
C THR A 360 -24.83 35.60 -4.74
N ALA A 361 -24.89 34.83 -5.83
CA ALA A 361 -23.81 33.92 -6.22
C ALA A 361 -22.81 34.65 -7.13
N ARG A 362 -21.53 34.63 -6.76
CA ARG A 362 -20.42 35.18 -7.56
C ARG A 362 -19.47 34.04 -7.93
N MET A 363 -19.09 33.98 -9.19
CA MET A 363 -18.08 33.07 -9.68
C MET A 363 -16.69 33.58 -9.26
N GLN A 364 -15.94 32.74 -8.55
CA GLN A 364 -14.60 33.04 -8.04
C GLN A 364 -13.60 32.02 -8.60
N PRO A 365 -12.65 32.45 -9.45
CA PRO A 365 -11.55 31.56 -9.87
C PRO A 365 -10.70 31.11 -8.67
N VAL A 366 -10.33 29.85 -8.64
CA VAL A 366 -9.52 29.29 -7.57
C VAL A 366 -8.39 28.45 -8.16
N LYS A 367 -7.27 28.42 -7.46
CA LYS A 367 -6.15 27.55 -7.80
C LYS A 367 -6.14 26.37 -6.83
N VAL A 368 -6.35 25.18 -7.36
CA VAL A 368 -6.34 23.94 -6.60
C VAL A 368 -4.89 23.52 -6.37
N ALA A 369 -4.52 23.29 -5.10
CA ALA A 369 -3.22 22.74 -4.73
C ALA A 369 -3.24 21.22 -4.75
N LEU A 370 -4.25 20.61 -4.11
CA LEU A 370 -4.40 19.16 -4.01
C LEU A 370 -5.88 18.82 -3.80
N ALA A 371 -6.36 17.81 -4.50
CA ALA A 371 -7.70 17.25 -4.29
C ALA A 371 -7.54 15.88 -3.60
N GLU A 372 -8.18 15.72 -2.44
CA GLU A 372 -8.04 14.54 -1.62
C GLU A 372 -9.41 14.04 -1.17
N GLY A 373 -9.88 12.98 -1.80
CA GLY A 373 -11.17 12.37 -1.51
C GLY A 373 -12.32 13.38 -1.61
N GLN A 374 -12.97 13.64 -0.47
CA GLN A 374 -14.10 14.57 -0.39
C GLN A 374 -13.69 16.04 -0.15
N VAL A 375 -12.40 16.31 -0.01
CA VAL A 375 -11.89 17.64 0.35
C VAL A 375 -10.83 18.09 -0.62
N THR A 376 -10.86 19.36 -1.00
CA THR A 376 -9.87 19.99 -1.89
C THR A 376 -9.17 21.12 -1.16
N ILE A 377 -7.84 21.12 -1.20
CA ILE A 377 -6.98 22.18 -0.68
C ILE A 377 -6.79 23.22 -1.77
N LEU A 378 -7.03 24.47 -1.44
CA LEU A 378 -6.82 25.61 -2.33
C LEU A 378 -5.48 26.29 -2.05
N GLU A 379 -4.75 26.62 -3.11
CA GLU A 379 -3.54 27.44 -3.03
C GLU A 379 -3.89 28.91 -2.91
N SER A 380 -4.92 29.34 -3.65
CA SER A 380 -5.37 30.74 -3.67
C SER A 380 -6.77 30.87 -4.26
N GLY A 381 -7.39 32.04 -4.06
CA GLY A 381 -8.65 32.39 -4.68
C GLY A 381 -9.84 32.55 -3.73
N LEU A 382 -9.72 32.06 -2.48
CA LEU A 382 -10.74 32.20 -1.43
C LEU A 382 -10.14 32.75 -0.14
N GLN A 383 -10.99 33.31 0.69
CA GLN A 383 -10.66 33.68 2.07
C GLN A 383 -11.33 32.73 3.06
N PRO A 384 -10.74 32.50 4.22
CA PRO A 384 -11.36 31.73 5.31
C PRO A 384 -12.73 32.29 5.68
N GLY A 385 -13.71 31.42 5.89
CA GLY A 385 -15.07 31.81 6.28
C GLY A 385 -16.00 32.18 5.10
N GLN A 386 -15.51 32.25 3.87
CA GLN A 386 -16.40 32.47 2.71
C GLN A 386 -17.27 31.24 2.45
N ASN A 387 -18.57 31.48 2.21
CA ASN A 387 -19.51 30.40 1.92
C ASN A 387 -19.43 29.99 0.45
N VAL A 388 -19.09 28.74 0.19
CA VAL A 388 -19.03 28.14 -1.15
C VAL A 388 -20.22 27.22 -1.38
N VAL A 389 -20.74 27.21 -2.60
CA VAL A 389 -21.85 26.34 -2.99
C VAL A 389 -21.33 24.92 -3.22
N VAL A 390 -21.94 23.96 -2.54
CA VAL A 390 -21.62 22.52 -2.65
C VAL A 390 -22.64 21.80 -3.52
N ASP A 391 -23.91 22.23 -3.48
CA ASP A 391 -25.00 21.65 -4.27
C ASP A 391 -25.87 22.71 -4.88
N GLY A 392 -26.39 22.48 -6.10
CA GLY A 392 -27.19 23.43 -6.90
C GLY A 392 -26.37 24.37 -7.78
N ALA A 393 -25.05 24.12 -7.92
CA ALA A 393 -24.14 24.96 -8.72
C ALA A 393 -24.50 25.02 -10.21
N ASP A 394 -25.05 23.96 -10.80
CA ASP A 394 -25.39 23.85 -12.24
C ASP A 394 -26.44 24.85 -12.72
N ARG A 395 -27.22 25.41 -11.79
CA ARG A 395 -28.31 26.34 -12.09
C ARG A 395 -27.90 27.79 -11.89
N LEU A 396 -26.66 28.02 -11.46
CA LEU A 396 -26.20 29.37 -11.12
C LEU A 396 -25.67 30.14 -12.31
N ARG A 397 -25.90 31.43 -12.29
CA ARG A 397 -25.29 32.43 -13.18
C ARG A 397 -24.66 33.53 -12.34
N PRO A 398 -23.63 34.22 -12.84
CA PRO A 398 -23.05 35.35 -12.11
C PRO A 398 -24.09 36.38 -11.74
N GLY A 399 -24.16 36.76 -10.45
CA GLY A 399 -25.13 37.73 -9.92
C GLY A 399 -26.53 37.15 -9.61
N GLN A 400 -26.75 35.86 -9.72
CA GLN A 400 -28.03 35.20 -9.41
C GLN A 400 -28.36 35.30 -7.92
N ILE A 401 -29.61 35.58 -7.59
CA ILE A 401 -30.12 35.56 -6.24
C ILE A 401 -30.26 34.10 -5.80
N VAL A 402 -29.75 33.78 -4.62
CA VAL A 402 -29.76 32.42 -4.06
C VAL A 402 -30.39 32.40 -2.68
N ILE A 403 -31.03 31.28 -2.34
CA ILE A 403 -31.43 30.90 -0.97
C ILE A 403 -30.40 29.91 -0.45
N ALA A 404 -29.49 30.40 0.36
CA ALA A 404 -28.45 29.58 0.95
C ALA A 404 -29.02 28.77 2.15
N SER A 405 -28.86 27.46 2.10
CA SER A 405 -29.03 26.54 3.22
C SER A 405 -27.68 25.96 3.59
N VAL A 406 -27.35 25.94 4.89
CA VAL A 406 -26.10 25.34 5.35
C VAL A 406 -26.18 23.84 5.14
N ALA A 407 -25.23 23.29 4.39
CA ALA A 407 -25.10 21.84 4.24
C ALA A 407 -24.84 21.22 5.63
N ARG A 408 -25.80 20.46 6.13
CA ARG A 408 -25.55 19.61 7.31
C ARG A 408 -24.54 18.55 6.88
N GLN A 409 -23.32 18.63 7.38
CA GLN A 409 -22.39 17.52 7.32
C GLN A 409 -23.09 16.31 7.97
N ARG A 410 -23.42 15.31 7.17
CA ARG A 410 -23.72 13.97 7.69
C ARG A 410 -22.40 13.41 8.21
N GLY A 411 -21.99 13.89 9.39
CA GLY A 411 -20.99 13.22 10.20
C GLY A 411 -21.52 11.83 10.48
N GLY A 412 -20.72 10.81 10.21
CA GLY A 412 -21.03 9.44 10.56
C GLY A 412 -21.40 9.36 12.04
N GLN A 413 -22.66 9.17 12.31
CA GLN A 413 -23.17 8.88 13.64
C GLN A 413 -22.99 7.37 13.81
N PRO A 414 -22.25 6.89 14.81
CA PRO A 414 -22.25 5.47 15.12
C PRO A 414 -23.67 5.08 15.49
N ALA A 415 -24.23 4.11 14.78
CA ALA A 415 -25.48 3.46 15.11
C ALA A 415 -25.32 2.78 16.48
N GLY A 416 -25.99 3.31 17.51
CA GLY A 416 -25.99 2.65 18.81
C GLY A 416 -26.40 3.54 19.96
N GLN A 417 -27.66 4.00 19.99
CA GLN A 417 -28.38 4.20 21.25
C GLN A 417 -29.88 4.15 20.93
N ALA A 418 -30.45 2.98 21.13
CA ALA A 418 -31.90 2.78 21.21
C ALA A 418 -32.42 3.56 22.41
N ALA A 419 -33.26 4.55 22.16
CA ALA A 419 -34.01 5.25 23.17
C ALA A 419 -35.00 4.28 23.83
N THR A 420 -34.82 4.02 25.09
CA THR A 420 -35.82 3.44 26.00
C THR A 420 -36.95 4.44 26.18
N GLY A 421 -38.00 4.24 25.39
CA GLY A 421 -39.29 4.92 25.61
C GLY A 421 -40.18 4.01 26.42
N GLN A 422 -40.46 4.41 27.63
CA GLN A 422 -41.40 3.85 28.58
C GLN A 422 -42.84 4.12 28.08
N ALA A 423 -43.62 3.07 27.83
CA ALA A 423 -45.06 3.16 27.82
C ALA A 423 -45.62 1.82 28.34
N GLY A 424 -46.38 1.96 29.42
CA GLY A 424 -46.94 0.86 30.17
C GLY A 424 -48.16 0.19 29.52
N GLY A 425 -48.51 -0.94 30.06
CA GLY A 425 -49.86 -1.42 30.02
C GLY A 425 -50.09 -2.86 29.58
N ALA A 426 -50.22 -3.72 30.56
CA ALA A 426 -51.11 -4.87 30.74
C ALA A 426 -50.84 -6.21 30.01
N PRO A 427 -51.11 -7.30 30.70
CA PRO A 427 -50.67 -8.65 30.39
C PRO A 427 -51.71 -9.44 29.61
N PHE A 428 -51.29 -10.27 28.73
CA PHE A 428 -52.17 -11.36 28.23
C PHE A 428 -51.46 -12.71 28.37
N ALA A 429 -52.27 -13.63 28.86
CA ALA A 429 -52.03 -14.94 29.38
C ALA A 429 -51.54 -15.96 28.33
N VAL A 430 -50.78 -16.91 28.85
CA VAL A 430 -50.40 -18.18 28.21
C VAL A 430 -51.64 -19.09 28.14
N PRO A 431 -51.71 -20.04 27.19
CA PRO A 431 -52.02 -21.39 27.59
C PRO A 431 -50.98 -22.42 27.17
N ASN A 432 -50.72 -23.24 28.15
CA ASN A 432 -49.95 -24.46 28.21
C ASN A 432 -50.75 -25.63 27.57
N ALA A 433 -50.07 -26.54 26.85
CA ALA A 433 -50.44 -27.94 26.67
C ALA A 433 -49.22 -28.65 26.11
N ALA A 434 -48.51 -29.42 26.86
CA ALA A 434 -48.69 -30.78 27.36
C ALA A 434 -48.63 -31.85 26.26
N GLY A 435 -47.60 -32.71 26.31
CA GLY A 435 -47.73 -34.12 26.21
C GLY A 435 -47.12 -34.82 24.99
N GLY A 436 -46.23 -35.79 25.25
CA GLY A 436 -46.11 -36.93 24.38
C GLY A 436 -44.70 -37.45 24.14
N GLN A 437 -44.26 -38.26 25.02
CA GLN A 437 -43.33 -39.39 25.05
C GLN A 437 -43.27 -40.24 23.78
N GLY A 438 -42.10 -40.82 23.49
CA GLY A 438 -41.99 -41.97 22.63
C GLY A 438 -40.60 -42.26 22.05
N ARG A 439 -39.77 -43.01 22.78
CA ARG A 439 -38.69 -43.88 22.27
C ARG A 439 -39.29 -45.26 21.96
N PRO A 440 -38.60 -46.31 21.37
CA PRO A 440 -37.32 -46.42 20.67
C PRO A 440 -37.40 -47.34 19.41
N GLY A 441 -36.29 -47.59 18.70
CA GLY A 441 -36.21 -48.73 17.79
C GLY A 441 -35.07 -48.65 16.75
N ALA A 442 -33.96 -49.30 17.01
CA ALA A 442 -33.13 -49.90 15.99
C ALA A 442 -33.67 -51.33 15.71
N PRO A 443 -33.24 -52.15 14.72
CA PRO A 443 -31.96 -52.19 14.02
C PRO A 443 -31.99 -52.68 12.54
N ALA A 444 -30.83 -52.78 11.95
CA ALA A 444 -30.28 -53.85 11.12
C ALA A 444 -30.44 -53.91 9.59
N ASN A 445 -29.30 -54.10 8.98
CA ASN A 445 -28.90 -55.09 7.97
C ASN A 445 -29.10 -54.89 6.47
N GLY A 446 -28.01 -55.18 5.80
CA GLY A 446 -27.96 -55.87 4.52
C GLY A 446 -26.99 -55.25 3.53
N LYS A 447 -25.75 -55.73 3.42
CA LYS A 447 -25.19 -56.59 2.38
C LYS A 447 -25.51 -56.06 0.94
N ASP A 448 -24.69 -56.02 -0.02
CA ASP A 448 -23.57 -56.90 -0.44
C ASP A 448 -23.01 -56.38 -1.80
N ASN A 449 -21.81 -56.83 -2.15
CA ASN A 449 -21.28 -57.03 -3.52
C ASN A 449 -20.94 -55.73 -4.34
N GLY A 450 -19.83 -55.60 -4.94
CA GLY A 450 -18.84 -56.59 -5.40
C GLY A 450 -18.07 -55.98 -6.56
N ASN A 451 -16.78 -56.12 -6.45
CA ASN A 451 -15.93 -56.65 -7.49
C ASN A 451 -15.55 -55.88 -8.77
N HIS A 452 -14.30 -56.00 -9.05
CA HIS A 452 -13.53 -56.06 -10.28
C HIS A 452 -12.68 -54.86 -10.67
N GLN A 453 -11.38 -55.07 -10.40
CA GLN A 453 -10.29 -55.37 -11.38
C GLN A 453 -9.69 -54.17 -12.08
N LYS A 454 -8.40 -53.94 -11.76
CA LYS A 454 -7.18 -54.40 -12.47
C LYS A 454 -6.91 -53.69 -13.79
N LYS A 455 -5.82 -53.00 -13.88
CA LYS A 455 -4.63 -53.09 -14.76
C LYS A 455 -3.87 -51.77 -14.67
N GLU A 456 -2.66 -51.73 -14.25
CA GLU A 456 -1.39 -52.11 -14.91
C GLU A 456 -0.87 -51.10 -15.94
N GLN A 457 0.36 -50.66 -15.70
CA GLN A 457 1.42 -50.25 -16.62
C GLN A 457 1.34 -48.87 -17.25
N GLN A 458 2.22 -47.98 -17.03
CA GLN A 458 3.71 -47.95 -17.26
C GLN A 458 4.34 -46.85 -16.42
#